data_873cbf623bc249fbe825a98ef5b9fd97
#
_entry.id   873cbf623bc249fbe825a98ef5b9fd97
#
_cell.length_a   1.000
_cell.length_b   1.000
_cell.length_c   1.000
_cell.angle_alpha   90.00
_cell.angle_beta   90.00
_cell.angle_gamma   90.00
#
_symmetry.space_group_name_H-M   'P 1'
#
loop_
_entity.id
_entity.type
_entity.pdbx_description
1 polymer ?
#
loop_
_entity_poly.entity_id
_entity_poly.type
_entity_poly.pdbx_seq_one_letter_code
_entity_poly.pdbx_strand_id
1 'polypeptide(L)'
;MRHILTLLSALLISASTYSADSLSVFYRIRLDQDIDQSSQRLVTLGLEKAREAQADYVILDIDTYGGAVNAADSIRTAILRYEKPVIAYVNMQAASAGALISIACDSIYMRTGSSIGAATVVSQTGEVMPDKYQSFMRGMMRATAEANGRDPEIAQAMTDTANVLSMTPDEAMAVGYCEGICGSEFEVAEKVTSGNRFVIRNMEDDMTWLDKLIQFLLNPLLQSIFMMMIVGGIFVEIRTPGIGLPLLTAIIGALLYFAPGYIGHLVESWEILLFVVGLVLIAIEIFVLPGFGVCGISGIIAVVVSLAFAMIDNAELFRWDGSIDLKPIIQPLGIVILSAAAAVFGSVWLVKKLYATRTFDHIALRQEMKADDGFTGVVSGLESLVGETVTVFTDLRPGGKVKTDDGKIIEATLKFGGFASKGESLKVISAEQGRVYCEKL
;
A
#
# COMPACT_ATOMS: atom_id res chain seq x y z
N MET A 1 -14.45 -68.08 44.51
CA MET A 1 -13.40 -67.25 43.94
C MET A 1 -13.35 -67.26 42.40
N ARG A 2 -13.46 -68.39 41.72
CA ARG A 2 -13.39 -68.39 40.23
C ARG A 2 -14.52 -67.63 39.53
N HIS A 3 -15.74 -67.66 40.04
CA HIS A 3 -16.85 -66.91 39.43
C HIS A 3 -16.79 -65.38 39.66
N ILE A 4 -16.10 -64.89 40.70
CA ILE A 4 -15.88 -63.45 40.93
C ILE A 4 -14.82 -62.95 39.97
N LEU A 5 -13.75 -63.73 39.68
CA LEU A 5 -12.73 -63.34 38.74
C LEU A 5 -13.28 -63.29 37.28
N THR A 6 -14.18 -64.18 36.90
CA THR A 6 -14.82 -64.15 35.57
C THR A 6 -15.80 -62.98 35.42
N LEU A 7 -16.52 -62.60 36.47
CA LEU A 7 -17.35 -61.40 36.49
C LEU A 7 -16.54 -60.11 36.43
N LEU A 8 -15.40 -60.05 37.15
CA LEU A 8 -14.51 -58.88 37.08
C LEU A 8 -13.84 -58.76 35.72
N SER A 9 -13.43 -59.88 35.07
CA SER A 9 -12.88 -59.82 33.72
C SER A 9 -13.90 -59.46 32.66
N ALA A 10 -15.16 -59.89 32.80
CA ALA A 10 -16.25 -59.48 31.92
C ALA A 10 -16.60 -58.00 32.10
N LEU A 11 -16.53 -57.46 33.34
CA LEU A 11 -16.72 -56.01 33.61
C LEU A 11 -15.59 -55.17 33.07
N LEU A 12 -14.34 -55.64 33.12
CA LEU A 12 -13.16 -54.97 32.54
C LEU A 12 -13.16 -54.95 31.01
N ILE A 13 -13.68 -56.02 30.39
CA ILE A 13 -13.82 -56.09 28.93
C ILE A 13 -14.98 -55.18 28.45
N SER A 14 -16.05 -55.03 29.20
CA SER A 14 -17.14 -54.11 28.83
C SER A 14 -16.79 -52.64 29.06
N ALA A 15 -15.80 -52.34 29.90
CA ALA A 15 -15.33 -50.94 30.10
C ALA A 15 -14.36 -50.50 28.97
N SER A 16 -13.83 -51.41 28.17
CA SER A 16 -12.86 -51.07 27.11
C SER A 16 -13.51 -50.74 25.75
N THR A 17 -14.83 -50.73 25.63
CA THR A 17 -15.52 -50.43 24.36
C THR A 17 -16.37 -49.15 24.40
N TYR A 18 -16.23 -48.34 25.43
CA TYR A 18 -16.69 -46.98 25.35
C TYR A 18 -15.59 -46.16 24.65
N SER A 19 -15.46 -46.38 23.34
CA SER A 19 -14.87 -45.36 22.47
C SER A 19 -15.76 -44.13 22.64
N ALA A 20 -15.30 -43.16 23.40
CA ALA A 20 -15.95 -41.88 23.44
C ALA A 20 -16.08 -41.41 22.00
N ASP A 21 -17.30 -41.20 21.56
CA ASP A 21 -17.65 -40.68 20.24
C ASP A 21 -17.07 -39.24 20.23
N SER A 22 -15.73 -39.14 20.07
CA SER A 22 -15.00 -37.87 20.15
C SER A 22 -15.35 -37.07 18.92
N LEU A 23 -15.97 -35.97 19.14
CA LEU A 23 -16.27 -34.99 18.09
C LEU A 23 -14.95 -34.44 17.55
N SER A 24 -14.58 -34.77 16.32
CA SER A 24 -13.39 -34.25 15.67
C SER A 24 -13.62 -32.80 15.18
N VAL A 25 -12.71 -31.90 15.50
CA VAL A 25 -12.80 -30.50 15.10
C VAL A 25 -11.87 -30.27 13.94
N PHE A 26 -12.43 -29.90 12.80
CA PHE A 26 -11.72 -29.42 11.62
C PHE A 26 -11.73 -27.91 11.61
N TYR A 27 -10.58 -27.31 11.26
CA TYR A 27 -10.46 -25.88 11.08
C TYR A 27 -10.14 -25.57 9.61
N ARG A 28 -11.06 -24.89 8.94
CA ARG A 28 -10.93 -24.57 7.52
C ARG A 28 -10.29 -23.20 7.35
N ILE A 29 -9.23 -23.16 6.53
CA ILE A 29 -8.55 -21.96 6.06
C ILE A 29 -8.74 -21.91 4.54
N ARG A 30 -9.29 -20.82 4.01
CA ARG A 30 -9.52 -20.65 2.59
C ARG A 30 -8.38 -19.88 1.95
N LEU A 31 -7.75 -20.47 0.93
CA LEU A 31 -6.64 -19.91 0.17
C LEU A 31 -7.04 -19.82 -1.31
N ASP A 32 -7.85 -18.83 -1.65
CA ASP A 32 -8.44 -18.57 -2.98
C ASP A 32 -7.94 -17.29 -3.62
N GLN A 33 -6.69 -16.94 -3.39
CA GLN A 33 -6.02 -15.73 -3.86
C GLN A 33 -4.60 -16.04 -4.33
N ASP A 34 -3.94 -15.03 -4.92
CA ASP A 34 -2.52 -15.13 -5.26
C ASP A 34 -1.67 -15.35 -4.01
N ILE A 35 -0.58 -16.10 -4.17
CA ILE A 35 0.35 -16.37 -3.08
C ILE A 35 1.30 -15.19 -2.93
N ASP A 36 1.06 -14.40 -1.90
CA ASP A 36 1.78 -13.19 -1.52
C ASP A 36 1.92 -13.07 0.01
N GLN A 37 2.38 -11.94 0.50
CA GLN A 37 2.49 -11.69 1.94
C GLN A 37 1.13 -11.73 2.67
N SER A 38 0.05 -11.32 2.00
CA SER A 38 -1.30 -11.35 2.58
C SER A 38 -1.77 -12.78 2.79
N SER A 39 -1.59 -13.65 1.79
CA SER A 39 -1.92 -15.08 1.87
C SER A 39 -1.01 -15.82 2.86
N GLN A 40 0.28 -15.48 2.93
CA GLN A 40 1.19 -15.99 3.96
C GLN A 40 0.68 -15.67 5.36
N ARG A 41 0.32 -14.40 5.61
CA ARG A 41 -0.25 -13.98 6.90
C ARG A 41 -1.57 -14.71 7.18
N LEU A 42 -2.44 -14.84 6.18
CA LEU A 42 -3.73 -15.53 6.32
C LEU A 42 -3.53 -16.96 6.80
N VAL A 43 -2.65 -17.72 6.16
CA VAL A 43 -2.40 -19.13 6.53
C VAL A 43 -1.75 -19.21 7.91
N THR A 44 -0.74 -18.37 8.19
CA THR A 44 -0.07 -18.37 9.50
C THR A 44 -1.06 -18.05 10.64
N LEU A 45 -1.87 -17.02 10.47
CA LEU A 45 -2.91 -16.66 11.44
C LEU A 45 -3.97 -17.77 11.57
N GLY A 46 -4.33 -18.41 10.46
CA GLY A 46 -5.28 -19.52 10.45
C GLY A 46 -4.76 -20.72 11.24
N LEU A 47 -3.48 -21.07 11.10
CA LEU A 47 -2.84 -22.13 11.88
C LEU A 47 -2.78 -21.79 13.38
N GLU A 48 -2.52 -20.53 13.73
CA GLU A 48 -2.58 -20.08 15.13
C GLU A 48 -3.97 -20.20 15.71
N LYS A 49 -4.99 -19.71 14.99
CA LYS A 49 -6.39 -19.80 15.43
C LYS A 49 -6.88 -21.25 15.50
N ALA A 50 -6.45 -22.12 14.57
CA ALA A 50 -6.73 -23.55 14.65
C ALA A 50 -6.14 -24.18 15.93
N ARG A 51 -4.93 -23.75 16.35
CA ARG A 51 -4.31 -24.18 17.61
C ARG A 51 -5.10 -23.66 18.81
N GLU A 52 -5.51 -22.37 18.80
CA GLU A 52 -6.36 -21.78 19.85
C GLU A 52 -7.72 -22.49 19.96
N ALA A 53 -8.32 -22.84 18.82
CA ALA A 53 -9.57 -23.57 18.74
C ALA A 53 -9.42 -25.06 19.11
N GLN A 54 -8.20 -25.53 19.40
CA GLN A 54 -7.87 -26.96 19.68
C GLN A 54 -8.36 -27.89 18.56
N ALA A 55 -8.22 -27.46 17.31
CA ALA A 55 -8.62 -28.28 16.18
C ALA A 55 -7.78 -29.57 16.10
N ASP A 56 -8.42 -30.66 15.72
CA ASP A 56 -7.77 -31.95 15.50
C ASP A 56 -7.13 -32.01 14.13
N TYR A 57 -7.73 -31.31 13.15
CA TYR A 57 -7.29 -31.25 11.75
C TYR A 57 -7.45 -29.83 11.22
N VAL A 58 -6.56 -29.45 10.30
CA VAL A 58 -6.72 -28.24 9.50
C VAL A 58 -7.02 -28.62 8.06
N ILE A 59 -8.05 -28.01 7.45
CA ILE A 59 -8.30 -28.11 6.00
C ILE A 59 -7.86 -26.79 5.37
N LEU A 60 -6.88 -26.87 4.49
CA LEU A 60 -6.48 -25.78 3.63
C LEU A 60 -7.20 -25.91 2.28
N ASP A 61 -8.24 -25.12 2.08
CA ASP A 61 -9.06 -25.09 0.86
C ASP A 61 -8.35 -24.22 -0.18
N ILE A 62 -7.75 -24.86 -1.20
CA ILE A 62 -6.81 -24.24 -2.14
C ILE A 62 -7.47 -24.03 -3.50
N ASP A 63 -7.44 -22.78 -3.97
CA ASP A 63 -7.81 -22.39 -5.32
C ASP A 63 -6.91 -21.21 -5.75
N THR A 64 -5.73 -21.51 -6.28
CA THR A 64 -4.73 -20.49 -6.65
C THR A 64 -3.93 -20.85 -7.89
N TYR A 65 -3.60 -19.85 -8.68
CA TYR A 65 -2.66 -19.97 -9.80
C TYR A 65 -1.19 -19.86 -9.38
N GLY A 66 -0.93 -19.59 -8.09
CA GLY A 66 0.42 -19.47 -7.55
C GLY A 66 0.75 -18.06 -7.14
N GLY A 67 2.03 -17.68 -7.16
CA GLY A 67 2.52 -16.37 -6.76
C GLY A 67 3.98 -16.39 -6.31
N ALA A 68 4.32 -15.58 -5.31
CA ALA A 68 5.68 -15.38 -4.84
C ALA A 68 6.25 -16.63 -4.16
N VAL A 69 7.45 -17.04 -4.59
CA VAL A 69 8.13 -18.26 -4.09
C VAL A 69 8.45 -18.16 -2.59
N ASN A 70 8.86 -16.98 -2.12
CA ASN A 70 9.17 -16.74 -0.71
C ASN A 70 7.93 -16.87 0.19
N ALA A 71 6.79 -16.31 -0.22
CA ALA A 71 5.54 -16.46 0.51
C ALA A 71 5.12 -17.93 0.56
N ALA A 72 5.26 -18.64 -0.58
CA ALA A 72 5.00 -20.09 -0.64
C ALA A 72 5.93 -20.90 0.27
N ASP A 73 7.23 -20.56 0.33
CA ASP A 73 8.19 -21.23 1.23
C ASP A 73 7.89 -20.97 2.70
N SER A 74 7.47 -19.76 3.03
CA SER A 74 7.03 -19.41 4.39
C SER A 74 5.79 -20.19 4.81
N ILE A 75 4.78 -20.29 3.93
CA ILE A 75 3.57 -21.10 4.14
C ILE A 75 3.94 -22.58 4.29
N ARG A 76 4.75 -23.12 3.36
CA ARG A 76 5.27 -24.48 3.40
C ARG A 76 5.94 -24.80 4.74
N THR A 77 6.82 -23.89 5.18
CA THR A 77 7.56 -24.06 6.43
C THR A 77 6.63 -24.02 7.65
N ALA A 78 5.61 -23.16 7.63
CA ALA A 78 4.61 -23.10 8.70
C ALA A 78 3.80 -24.40 8.77
N ILE A 79 3.38 -24.96 7.63
CA ILE A 79 2.65 -26.22 7.55
C ILE A 79 3.51 -27.39 8.06
N LEU A 80 4.74 -27.54 7.55
CA LEU A 80 5.65 -28.62 7.95
C LEU A 80 6.03 -28.60 9.45
N ARG A 81 5.89 -27.45 10.11
CA ARG A 81 6.14 -27.28 11.55
C ARG A 81 4.87 -27.39 12.41
N TYR A 82 3.73 -27.50 11.77
CA TYR A 82 2.48 -27.58 12.51
C TYR A 82 2.29 -28.97 13.11
N GLU A 83 1.84 -29.03 14.37
CA GLU A 83 1.82 -30.28 15.15
C GLU A 83 0.65 -31.21 14.82
N LYS A 84 -0.40 -30.66 14.24
CA LYS A 84 -1.61 -31.40 13.88
C LYS A 84 -1.70 -31.59 12.38
N PRO A 85 -2.38 -32.64 11.89
CA PRO A 85 -2.49 -32.88 10.44
C PRO A 85 -3.12 -31.70 9.71
N VAL A 86 -2.43 -31.27 8.64
CA VAL A 86 -2.91 -30.27 7.69
C VAL A 86 -3.29 -30.99 6.40
N ILE A 87 -4.51 -30.79 5.94
CA ILE A 87 -5.10 -31.44 4.79
C ILE A 87 -5.27 -30.41 3.68
N ALA A 88 -4.64 -30.61 2.53
CA ALA A 88 -4.93 -29.81 1.34
C ALA A 88 -6.21 -30.32 0.67
N TYR A 89 -7.17 -29.43 0.46
CA TYR A 89 -8.30 -29.65 -0.42
C TYR A 89 -8.17 -28.77 -1.65
N VAL A 90 -7.79 -29.38 -2.78
CA VAL A 90 -7.65 -28.65 -4.04
C VAL A 90 -9.02 -28.50 -4.68
N ASN A 91 -9.61 -27.30 -4.56
CA ASN A 91 -10.96 -27.02 -5.02
C ASN A 91 -11.02 -26.89 -6.55
N MET A 92 -10.17 -26.01 -7.15
CA MET A 92 -10.06 -25.88 -8.61
C MET A 92 -8.60 -25.94 -9.07
N GLN A 93 -7.75 -25.06 -8.56
CA GLN A 93 -6.36 -24.94 -9.00
C GLN A 93 -5.40 -24.99 -7.80
N ALA A 94 -4.37 -25.80 -7.91
CA ALA A 94 -3.18 -25.75 -7.05
C ALA A 94 -1.95 -25.62 -7.96
N ALA A 95 -1.85 -24.50 -8.67
CA ALA A 95 -0.78 -24.29 -9.64
C ALA A 95 0.43 -23.59 -9.00
N SER A 96 1.64 -23.89 -9.50
CA SER A 96 2.88 -23.23 -9.09
C SER A 96 3.11 -23.27 -7.58
N ALA A 97 3.12 -22.13 -6.89
CA ALA A 97 3.21 -22.03 -5.43
C ALA A 97 2.11 -22.84 -4.71
N GLY A 98 0.91 -22.95 -5.31
CA GLY A 98 -0.17 -23.77 -4.77
C GLY A 98 0.17 -25.27 -4.74
N ALA A 99 0.92 -25.77 -5.73
CA ALA A 99 1.39 -27.15 -5.73
C ALA A 99 2.40 -27.39 -4.59
N LEU A 100 3.37 -26.50 -4.40
CA LEU A 100 4.33 -26.56 -3.30
C LEU A 100 3.64 -26.57 -1.93
N ILE A 101 2.65 -25.71 -1.74
CA ILE A 101 1.86 -25.62 -0.51
C ILE A 101 1.07 -26.92 -0.30
N SER A 102 0.45 -27.44 -1.36
CA SER A 102 -0.33 -28.68 -1.28
C SER A 102 0.52 -29.88 -0.88
N ILE A 103 1.72 -30.04 -1.49
CA ILE A 103 2.61 -31.15 -1.15
C ILE A 103 3.26 -31.02 0.24
N ALA A 104 3.22 -29.80 0.84
CA ALA A 104 3.63 -29.60 2.23
C ALA A 104 2.59 -30.10 3.24
N CYS A 105 1.34 -30.30 2.82
CA CYS A 105 0.30 -30.85 3.66
C CYS A 105 0.43 -32.38 3.84
N ASP A 106 -0.05 -32.89 4.98
CA ASP A 106 0.02 -34.32 5.33
C ASP A 106 -0.79 -35.21 4.36
N SER A 107 -1.92 -34.68 3.88
CA SER A 107 -2.75 -35.38 2.87
C SER A 107 -3.33 -34.37 1.87
N ILE A 108 -3.60 -34.85 0.65
CA ILE A 108 -4.15 -34.06 -0.44
C ILE A 108 -5.42 -34.68 -0.94
N TYR A 109 -6.52 -33.96 -0.91
CA TYR A 109 -7.78 -34.33 -1.54
C TYR A 109 -8.07 -33.35 -2.67
N MET A 110 -8.63 -33.85 -3.75
CA MET A 110 -8.88 -33.05 -4.93
C MET A 110 -10.35 -33.11 -5.35
N ARG A 111 -10.85 -31.99 -5.84
CA ARG A 111 -12.19 -31.93 -6.44
C ARG A 111 -12.14 -32.41 -7.89
N THR A 112 -13.22 -33.05 -8.36
CA THR A 112 -13.37 -33.38 -9.78
C THR A 112 -13.24 -32.12 -10.64
N GLY A 113 -12.34 -32.15 -11.63
CA GLY A 113 -12.06 -31.00 -12.50
C GLY A 113 -10.97 -30.06 -11.99
N SER A 114 -10.39 -30.33 -10.81
CA SER A 114 -9.23 -29.60 -10.31
C SER A 114 -7.92 -30.05 -10.95
N SER A 115 -6.84 -29.30 -10.69
CA SER A 115 -5.49 -29.69 -11.11
C SER A 115 -4.43 -29.27 -10.11
N ILE A 116 -3.30 -29.99 -10.08
CA ILE A 116 -2.14 -29.71 -9.24
C ILE A 116 -0.85 -29.83 -10.05
N GLY A 117 0.07 -28.87 -9.91
CA GLY A 117 1.39 -28.90 -10.57
C GLY A 117 1.80 -27.57 -11.17
N ALA A 118 2.45 -27.62 -12.35
CA ALA A 118 2.92 -26.45 -13.11
C ALA A 118 3.75 -25.47 -12.27
N ALA A 119 4.78 -25.96 -11.58
CA ALA A 119 5.57 -25.20 -10.61
C ALA A 119 6.90 -24.65 -11.18
N THR A 120 7.00 -24.49 -12.50
CA THR A 120 8.13 -23.81 -13.15
C THR A 120 8.22 -22.35 -12.69
N VAL A 121 9.39 -21.92 -12.25
CA VAL A 121 9.59 -20.54 -11.81
C VAL A 121 9.65 -19.61 -13.01
N VAL A 122 8.71 -18.67 -13.04
CA VAL A 122 8.62 -17.64 -14.07
C VAL A 122 8.75 -16.25 -13.46
N SER A 123 9.20 -15.29 -14.26
CA SER A 123 9.16 -13.88 -13.89
C SER A 123 7.72 -13.36 -13.94
N GLN A 124 7.48 -12.16 -13.43
CA GLN A 124 6.16 -11.51 -13.54
C GLN A 124 5.72 -11.25 -14.98
N THR A 125 6.65 -11.24 -15.93
CA THR A 125 6.36 -11.15 -17.38
C THR A 125 6.08 -12.51 -18.02
N GLY A 126 6.11 -13.61 -17.24
CA GLY A 126 5.89 -14.98 -17.73
C GLY A 126 7.13 -15.62 -18.35
N GLU A 127 8.30 -14.98 -18.30
CA GLU A 127 9.55 -15.56 -18.81
C GLU A 127 10.12 -16.57 -17.82
N VAL A 128 10.63 -17.69 -18.32
CA VAL A 128 11.27 -18.71 -17.49
C VAL A 128 12.52 -18.14 -16.81
N MET A 129 12.58 -18.25 -15.50
CA MET A 129 13.72 -17.77 -14.71
C MET A 129 14.98 -18.61 -14.98
N PRO A 130 16.20 -18.04 -14.81
CA PRO A 130 17.46 -18.75 -14.96
C PRO A 130 17.54 -20.05 -14.14
N ASP A 131 18.36 -21.00 -14.60
CA ASP A 131 18.45 -22.36 -14.01
C ASP A 131 18.76 -22.41 -12.51
N LYS A 132 19.45 -21.39 -11.96
CA LYS A 132 19.66 -21.25 -10.51
C LYS A 132 18.34 -21.26 -9.72
N TYR A 133 17.34 -20.53 -10.20
CA TYR A 133 16.03 -20.45 -9.56
C TYR A 133 15.22 -21.72 -9.75
N GLN A 134 15.31 -22.32 -10.94
CA GLN A 134 14.70 -23.61 -11.21
C GLN A 134 15.30 -24.71 -10.34
N SER A 135 16.63 -24.71 -10.19
CA SER A 135 17.33 -25.67 -9.33
C SER A 135 16.94 -25.52 -7.85
N PHE A 136 16.79 -24.30 -7.37
CA PHE A 136 16.31 -24.04 -6.01
C PHE A 136 14.88 -24.59 -5.81
N MET A 137 13.97 -24.26 -6.72
CA MET A 137 12.59 -24.74 -6.66
C MET A 137 12.51 -26.27 -6.75
N ARG A 138 13.26 -26.90 -7.68
CA ARG A 138 13.38 -28.36 -7.77
C ARG A 138 13.79 -29.00 -6.44
N GLY A 139 14.83 -28.44 -5.80
CA GLY A 139 15.29 -28.89 -4.48
C GLY A 139 14.22 -28.78 -3.41
N MET A 140 13.53 -27.64 -3.37
CA MET A 140 12.46 -27.38 -2.41
C MET A 140 11.27 -28.34 -2.61
N MET A 141 10.82 -28.53 -3.85
CA MET A 141 9.73 -29.44 -4.18
C MET A 141 10.05 -30.88 -3.78
N ARG A 142 11.28 -31.38 -4.12
CA ARG A 142 11.71 -32.73 -3.71
C ARG A 142 11.76 -32.87 -2.19
N ALA A 143 12.42 -31.97 -1.49
CA ALA A 143 12.55 -32.04 -0.04
C ALA A 143 11.19 -31.99 0.67
N THR A 144 10.23 -31.24 0.12
CA THR A 144 8.87 -31.19 0.64
C THR A 144 8.11 -32.49 0.40
N ALA A 145 8.24 -33.08 -0.79
CA ALA A 145 7.63 -34.38 -1.11
C ALA A 145 8.21 -35.48 -0.21
N GLU A 146 9.54 -35.54 -0.05
CA GLU A 146 10.22 -36.48 0.83
C GLU A 146 9.75 -36.38 2.29
N ALA A 147 9.55 -35.15 2.79
CA ALA A 147 9.09 -34.90 4.16
C ALA A 147 7.72 -35.52 4.44
N ASN A 148 6.85 -35.60 3.43
CA ASN A 148 5.50 -36.18 3.52
C ASN A 148 5.37 -37.55 2.83
N GLY A 149 6.50 -38.23 2.57
CA GLY A 149 6.52 -39.59 2.04
C GLY A 149 6.02 -39.73 0.60
N ARG A 150 6.01 -38.64 -0.18
CA ARG A 150 5.64 -38.61 -1.60
C ARG A 150 6.85 -38.77 -2.50
N ASP A 151 6.66 -39.23 -3.73
CA ASP A 151 7.74 -39.43 -4.70
C ASP A 151 8.37 -38.07 -5.10
N PRO A 152 9.66 -37.81 -4.79
CA PRO A 152 10.32 -36.56 -5.08
C PRO A 152 10.54 -36.33 -6.58
N GLU A 153 10.60 -37.35 -7.41
CA GLU A 153 10.77 -37.22 -8.86
C GLU A 153 9.53 -36.60 -9.52
N ILE A 154 8.34 -36.95 -9.04
CA ILE A 154 7.07 -36.35 -9.48
C ILE A 154 7.01 -34.88 -9.09
N ALA A 155 7.39 -34.54 -7.85
CA ALA A 155 7.47 -33.13 -7.41
C ALA A 155 8.47 -32.33 -8.26
N GLN A 156 9.61 -32.93 -8.60
CA GLN A 156 10.58 -32.31 -9.49
C GLN A 156 10.01 -32.07 -10.89
N ALA A 157 9.29 -33.06 -11.45
CA ALA A 157 8.70 -32.96 -12.78
C ALA A 157 7.68 -31.81 -12.90
N MET A 158 7.04 -31.39 -11.81
CA MET A 158 6.18 -30.20 -11.79
C MET A 158 6.95 -28.90 -12.07
N THR A 159 8.28 -28.89 -11.87
CA THR A 159 9.16 -27.72 -12.12
C THR A 159 9.93 -27.81 -13.43
N ASP A 160 9.73 -28.84 -14.23
CA ASP A 160 10.43 -28.97 -15.50
C ASP A 160 10.08 -27.80 -16.43
N THR A 161 11.08 -27.34 -17.20
CA THR A 161 10.90 -26.24 -18.16
C THR A 161 10.51 -26.72 -19.54
N ALA A 162 10.81 -27.99 -19.87
CA ALA A 162 10.53 -28.57 -21.17
C ALA A 162 9.20 -29.33 -21.19
N ASN A 163 8.91 -30.10 -20.11
CA ASN A 163 7.70 -30.88 -19.97
C ASN A 163 7.12 -30.68 -18.59
N VAL A 164 6.47 -29.56 -18.41
CA VAL A 164 5.86 -29.18 -17.12
C VAL A 164 4.75 -30.15 -16.75
N LEU A 165 4.90 -30.84 -15.60
CA LEU A 165 3.87 -31.75 -15.11
C LEU A 165 2.75 -30.96 -14.42
N SER A 166 1.53 -31.22 -14.86
CA SER A 166 0.30 -30.85 -14.15
C SER A 166 -0.62 -32.08 -14.18
N MET A 167 -1.21 -32.40 -13.05
CA MET A 167 -1.98 -33.61 -12.87
C MET A 167 -3.45 -33.33 -12.59
N THR A 168 -4.32 -34.11 -13.21
CA THR A 168 -5.73 -34.22 -12.85
C THR A 168 -5.87 -35.04 -11.55
N PRO A 169 -7.05 -35.05 -10.89
CA PRO A 169 -7.26 -35.83 -9.68
C PRO A 169 -6.99 -37.32 -9.85
N ASP A 170 -7.39 -37.89 -10.99
CA ASP A 170 -7.18 -39.29 -11.27
C ASP A 170 -5.70 -39.66 -11.48
N GLU A 171 -4.96 -38.80 -12.20
CA GLU A 171 -3.50 -38.91 -12.38
C GLU A 171 -2.76 -38.79 -11.05
N ALA A 172 -3.11 -37.76 -10.24
CA ALA A 172 -2.50 -37.53 -8.93
C ALA A 172 -2.78 -38.75 -7.98
N MET A 173 -3.95 -39.30 -8.04
CA MET A 173 -4.31 -40.49 -7.26
C MET A 173 -3.54 -41.72 -7.73
N ALA A 174 -3.36 -41.92 -9.04
CA ALA A 174 -2.62 -43.05 -9.60
C ALA A 174 -1.14 -43.09 -9.19
N VAL A 175 -0.54 -41.90 -8.94
CA VAL A 175 0.87 -41.74 -8.52
C VAL A 175 1.04 -41.52 -7.01
N GLY A 176 -0.04 -41.60 -6.21
CA GLY A 176 0.02 -41.45 -4.76
C GLY A 176 0.19 -40.00 -4.26
N TYR A 177 -0.17 -39.00 -5.08
CA TYR A 177 -0.16 -37.58 -4.68
C TYR A 177 -1.51 -37.07 -4.17
N CYS A 178 -2.58 -37.85 -4.43
CA CYS A 178 -3.92 -37.54 -3.95
C CYS A 178 -4.48 -38.78 -3.23
N GLU A 179 -4.95 -38.59 -2.00
CA GLU A 179 -5.54 -39.64 -1.17
C GLU A 179 -7.02 -39.90 -1.51
N GLY A 180 -7.65 -38.99 -2.26
CA GLY A 180 -9.02 -39.22 -2.72
C GLY A 180 -9.66 -38.01 -3.40
N ILE A 181 -10.63 -38.35 -4.27
CA ILE A 181 -11.46 -37.31 -4.93
C ILE A 181 -12.67 -37.03 -4.04
N CYS A 182 -12.92 -35.77 -3.75
CA CYS A 182 -14.02 -35.27 -2.91
C CYS A 182 -14.70 -34.08 -3.53
N GLY A 183 -16.03 -34.02 -3.48
CA GLY A 183 -16.81 -32.92 -4.03
C GLY A 183 -16.84 -31.69 -3.12
N SER A 184 -16.50 -31.86 -1.83
CA SER A 184 -16.50 -30.81 -0.82
C SER A 184 -15.55 -31.13 0.33
N GLU A 185 -15.20 -30.08 1.10
CA GLU A 185 -14.46 -30.20 2.35
C GLU A 185 -15.21 -31.04 3.41
N PHE A 186 -16.53 -31.12 3.31
CA PHE A 186 -17.33 -31.99 4.17
C PHE A 186 -17.06 -33.48 3.89
N GLU A 187 -16.99 -33.86 2.61
CA GLU A 187 -16.62 -35.22 2.21
C GLU A 187 -15.17 -35.56 2.60
N VAL A 188 -14.27 -34.57 2.59
CA VAL A 188 -12.90 -34.75 3.08
C VAL A 188 -12.94 -35.10 4.56
N ALA A 189 -13.64 -34.31 5.37
CA ALA A 189 -13.76 -34.58 6.80
C ALA A 189 -14.42 -35.89 7.12
N GLU A 190 -15.45 -36.29 6.37
CA GLU A 190 -16.13 -37.58 6.49
C GLU A 190 -15.19 -38.74 6.20
N LYS A 191 -14.39 -38.69 5.13
CA LYS A 191 -13.38 -39.72 4.79
C LYS A 191 -12.29 -39.81 5.84
N VAL A 192 -11.75 -38.67 6.30
CA VAL A 192 -10.67 -38.63 7.31
C VAL A 192 -11.14 -39.20 8.64
N THR A 193 -12.37 -38.93 9.06
CA THR A 193 -12.90 -39.46 10.30
C THR A 193 -13.52 -40.84 10.18
N SER A 194 -13.51 -41.44 8.97
CA SER A 194 -14.18 -42.73 8.70
C SER A 194 -15.65 -42.74 9.12
N GLY A 195 -16.36 -41.62 8.95
CA GLY A 195 -17.76 -41.44 9.29
C GLY A 195 -18.05 -41.13 10.76
N ASN A 196 -17.05 -40.90 11.61
CA ASN A 196 -17.26 -40.42 12.97
C ASN A 196 -17.76 -38.97 12.96
N ARG A 197 -18.31 -38.55 14.08
CA ARG A 197 -18.86 -37.17 14.23
C ARG A 197 -17.76 -36.13 14.12
N PHE A 198 -18.01 -35.11 13.34
CA PHE A 198 -17.08 -33.98 13.19
C PHE A 198 -17.85 -32.63 13.11
N VAL A 199 -17.11 -31.56 13.28
CA VAL A 199 -17.54 -30.18 13.02
C VAL A 199 -16.46 -29.46 12.24
N ILE A 200 -16.85 -28.65 11.24
CA ILE A 200 -15.95 -27.78 10.51
C ILE A 200 -16.18 -26.35 11.03
N ARG A 201 -15.12 -25.71 11.51
CA ARG A 201 -15.07 -24.31 11.87
C ARG A 201 -14.36 -23.55 10.76
N ASN A 202 -14.92 -22.45 10.30
CA ASN A 202 -14.29 -21.61 9.32
C ASN A 202 -13.48 -20.51 10.01
N MET A 203 -12.29 -20.26 9.51
CA MET A 203 -11.43 -19.16 9.99
C MET A 203 -12.14 -17.81 9.95
N GLU A 204 -12.94 -17.57 8.90
CA GLU A 204 -13.66 -16.30 8.71
C GLU A 204 -14.62 -15.96 9.84
N ASP A 205 -15.17 -16.99 10.52
CA ASP A 205 -16.07 -16.85 11.66
C ASP A 205 -15.33 -16.48 12.94
N ASP A 206 -14.08 -16.95 13.08
CA ASP A 206 -13.21 -16.69 14.22
C ASP A 206 -12.31 -15.45 14.05
N MET A 207 -12.28 -14.84 12.86
CA MET A 207 -11.55 -13.60 12.65
C MET A 207 -12.15 -12.44 13.42
N THR A 208 -11.32 -11.77 14.22
CA THR A 208 -11.72 -10.54 14.88
C THR A 208 -12.00 -9.44 13.85
N TRP A 209 -12.75 -8.41 14.26
CA TRP A 209 -12.96 -7.25 13.41
C TRP A 209 -11.63 -6.58 13.02
N LEU A 210 -10.63 -6.64 13.91
CA LEU A 210 -9.28 -6.11 13.66
C LEU A 210 -8.54 -6.91 12.60
N ASP A 211 -8.61 -8.25 12.64
CA ASP A 211 -8.00 -9.11 11.61
C ASP A 211 -8.58 -8.82 10.22
N LYS A 212 -9.92 -8.71 10.15
CA LYS A 212 -10.63 -8.37 8.91
C LYS A 212 -10.25 -6.98 8.40
N LEU A 213 -10.11 -6.01 9.31
CA LEU A 213 -9.66 -4.66 8.96
C LEU A 213 -8.23 -4.66 8.43
N ILE A 214 -7.30 -5.35 9.10
CA ILE A 214 -5.90 -5.45 8.66
C ILE A 214 -5.83 -6.08 7.27
N GLN A 215 -6.52 -7.21 7.05
CA GLN A 215 -6.56 -7.88 5.75
C GLN A 215 -7.14 -6.97 4.66
N PHE A 216 -8.22 -6.23 4.96
CA PHE A 216 -8.79 -5.26 4.04
C PHE A 216 -7.79 -4.14 3.69
N LEU A 217 -7.10 -3.58 4.69
CA LEU A 217 -6.13 -2.51 4.50
C LEU A 217 -4.86 -2.95 3.76
N LEU A 218 -4.51 -4.24 3.82
CA LEU A 218 -3.38 -4.82 3.07
C LEU A 218 -3.70 -5.06 1.58
N ASN A 219 -4.94 -4.81 1.14
CA ASN A 219 -5.29 -4.93 -0.27
C ASN A 219 -4.41 -4.00 -1.14
N PRO A 220 -3.76 -4.51 -2.22
CA PRO A 220 -2.81 -3.74 -3.04
C PRO A 220 -3.40 -2.46 -3.64
N LEU A 221 -4.69 -2.44 -3.98
CA LEU A 221 -5.37 -1.23 -4.48
C LEU A 221 -5.45 -0.15 -3.40
N LEU A 222 -5.80 -0.54 -2.16
CA LEU A 222 -5.84 0.40 -1.03
C LEU A 222 -4.45 0.90 -0.67
N GLN A 223 -3.45 0.03 -0.69
CA GLN A 223 -2.06 0.40 -0.47
C GLN A 223 -1.59 1.47 -1.47
N SER A 224 -1.96 1.34 -2.74
CA SER A 224 -1.69 2.36 -3.77
C SER A 224 -2.40 3.70 -3.47
N ILE A 225 -3.64 3.65 -2.97
CA ILE A 225 -4.39 4.86 -2.56
C ILE A 225 -3.72 5.53 -1.35
N PHE A 226 -3.32 4.76 -0.34
CA PHE A 226 -2.63 5.31 0.83
C PHE A 226 -1.30 5.95 0.45
N MET A 227 -0.55 5.34 -0.47
CA MET A 227 0.66 5.92 -1.04
C MET A 227 0.37 7.24 -1.77
N MET A 228 -0.72 7.32 -2.55
CA MET A 228 -1.13 8.58 -3.17
C MET A 228 -1.52 9.64 -2.12
N MET A 229 -2.14 9.25 -1.01
CA MET A 229 -2.45 10.18 0.11
C MET A 229 -1.16 10.70 0.76
N ILE A 230 -0.16 9.85 0.98
CA ILE A 230 1.14 10.24 1.53
C ILE A 230 1.81 11.27 0.61
N VAL A 231 2.09 10.88 -0.62
CA VAL A 231 2.85 11.71 -1.56
C VAL A 231 2.08 12.96 -1.95
N GLY A 232 0.78 12.84 -2.23
CA GLY A 232 -0.09 13.95 -2.59
C GLY A 232 -0.25 14.96 -1.43
N GLY A 233 -0.44 14.45 -0.23
CA GLY A 233 -0.54 15.29 0.97
C GLY A 233 0.76 16.07 1.25
N ILE A 234 1.91 15.39 1.19
CA ILE A 234 3.23 16.04 1.33
C ILE A 234 3.43 17.09 0.24
N PHE A 235 3.13 16.75 -1.02
CA PHE A 235 3.32 17.66 -2.16
C PHE A 235 2.46 18.93 -2.04
N VAL A 236 1.18 18.78 -1.66
CA VAL A 236 0.28 19.93 -1.48
C VAL A 236 0.71 20.77 -0.29
N GLU A 237 1.11 20.16 0.82
CA GLU A 237 1.59 20.87 2.02
C GLU A 237 2.83 21.73 1.72
N ILE A 238 3.78 21.22 0.94
CA ILE A 238 4.97 21.98 0.53
C ILE A 238 4.59 23.22 -0.33
N ARG A 239 3.48 23.14 -1.08
CA ARG A 239 3.01 24.22 -1.96
C ARG A 239 2.14 25.25 -1.26
N THR A 240 1.52 24.88 -0.13
CA THR A 240 0.63 25.75 0.64
C THR A 240 1.33 26.18 1.93
N PRO A 241 1.53 27.50 2.17
CA PRO A 241 2.21 27.91 3.38
C PRO A 241 1.32 27.65 4.61
N GLY A 242 1.80 26.79 5.53
CA GLY A 242 1.14 26.50 6.80
C GLY A 242 0.93 25.01 7.04
N ILE A 243 0.76 24.59 8.29
CA ILE A 243 0.42 23.20 8.64
C ILE A 243 -1.08 23.04 8.50
N GLY A 244 -1.52 22.18 7.58
CA GLY A 244 -2.92 22.10 7.23
C GLY A 244 -3.48 20.69 6.97
N LEU A 245 -4.65 20.65 6.37
CA LEU A 245 -5.35 19.41 5.99
C LEU A 245 -4.51 18.47 5.10
N PRO A 246 -3.66 18.97 4.16
CA PRO A 246 -2.85 18.06 3.35
C PRO A 246 -1.85 17.25 4.17
N LEU A 247 -1.20 17.87 5.17
CA LEU A 247 -0.30 17.15 6.07
C LEU A 247 -1.04 16.10 6.90
N LEU A 248 -2.23 16.43 7.39
CA LEU A 248 -3.07 15.45 8.09
C LEU A 248 -3.43 14.26 7.19
N THR A 249 -3.74 14.53 5.92
CA THR A 249 -4.02 13.47 4.93
C THR A 249 -2.79 12.58 4.72
N ALA A 250 -1.59 13.15 4.63
CA ALA A 250 -0.35 12.39 4.51
C ALA A 250 -0.07 11.52 5.74
N ILE A 251 -0.31 12.04 6.95
CA ILE A 251 -0.14 11.30 8.22
C ILE A 251 -1.12 10.13 8.28
N ILE A 252 -2.40 10.37 7.96
CA ILE A 252 -3.41 9.30 7.93
C ILE A 252 -3.03 8.25 6.88
N GLY A 253 -2.61 8.67 5.69
CA GLY A 253 -2.12 7.77 4.65
C GLY A 253 -0.95 6.91 5.12
N ALA A 254 0.03 7.50 5.82
CA ALA A 254 1.18 6.77 6.37
C ALA A 254 0.76 5.76 7.45
N LEU A 255 -0.15 6.13 8.35
CA LEU A 255 -0.67 5.21 9.36
C LEU A 255 -1.41 4.04 8.71
N LEU A 256 -2.28 4.30 7.72
CA LEU A 256 -3.03 3.26 7.02
C LEU A 256 -2.14 2.37 6.15
N TYR A 257 -1.00 2.89 5.68
CA TYR A 257 -0.02 2.16 4.87
C TYR A 257 0.87 1.24 5.72
N PHE A 258 1.49 1.79 6.77
CA PHE A 258 2.49 1.06 7.56
C PHE A 258 1.89 0.24 8.71
N ALA A 259 0.83 0.71 9.40
CA ALA A 259 0.32 0.04 10.59
C ALA A 259 -0.21 -1.37 10.32
N PRO A 260 -0.98 -1.64 9.25
CA PRO A 260 -1.44 -3.01 8.97
C PRO A 260 -0.28 -3.97 8.69
N GLY A 261 0.73 -3.53 7.92
CA GLY A 261 1.93 -4.31 7.63
C GLY A 261 2.78 -4.55 8.88
N TYR A 262 2.95 -3.55 9.73
CA TYR A 262 3.70 -3.68 10.99
C TYR A 262 3.02 -4.63 11.98
N ILE A 263 1.71 -4.51 12.19
CA ILE A 263 0.95 -5.41 13.06
C ILE A 263 0.93 -6.83 12.47
N GLY A 264 0.89 -6.96 11.14
CA GLY A 264 0.97 -8.24 10.43
C GLY A 264 2.37 -8.85 10.33
N HIS A 265 3.40 -8.22 10.92
CA HIS A 265 4.81 -8.62 10.78
C HIS A 265 5.33 -8.71 9.34
N LEU A 266 4.71 -7.93 8.43
CA LEU A 266 5.10 -7.84 7.02
C LEU A 266 6.04 -6.66 6.75
N VAL A 267 5.98 -5.63 7.59
CA VAL A 267 6.81 -4.42 7.54
C VAL A 267 7.68 -4.37 8.79
N GLU A 268 8.97 -4.16 8.62
CA GLU A 268 9.93 -4.06 9.71
C GLU A 268 10.11 -2.62 10.19
N SER A 269 10.61 -2.48 11.41
CA SER A 269 10.78 -1.16 12.05
C SER A 269 11.75 -0.23 11.30
N TRP A 270 12.74 -0.78 10.58
CA TRP A 270 13.74 0.03 9.87
C TRP A 270 13.16 0.76 8.64
N GLU A 271 12.15 0.19 8.00
CA GLU A 271 11.45 0.81 6.87
C GLU A 271 10.69 2.05 7.32
N ILE A 272 9.96 1.91 8.44
CA ILE A 272 9.27 3.04 9.07
C ILE A 272 10.27 4.10 9.51
N LEU A 273 11.41 3.69 10.10
CA LEU A 273 12.48 4.61 10.50
C LEU A 273 13.05 5.36 9.30
N LEU A 274 13.32 4.65 8.18
CA LEU A 274 13.81 5.25 6.95
C LEU A 274 12.82 6.27 6.38
N PHE A 275 11.52 5.97 6.43
CA PHE A 275 10.45 6.88 6.04
C PHE A 275 10.48 8.17 6.87
N VAL A 276 10.55 8.04 8.20
CA VAL A 276 10.60 9.18 9.11
C VAL A 276 11.86 10.02 8.90
N VAL A 277 13.02 9.38 8.73
CA VAL A 277 14.29 10.06 8.41
C VAL A 277 14.16 10.83 7.09
N GLY A 278 13.55 10.22 6.07
CA GLY A 278 13.29 10.89 4.80
C GLY A 278 12.42 12.14 4.95
N LEU A 279 11.35 12.07 5.75
CA LEU A 279 10.50 13.23 6.05
C LEU A 279 11.26 14.33 6.81
N VAL A 280 12.10 13.96 7.78
CA VAL A 280 12.93 14.92 8.53
C VAL A 280 13.91 15.64 7.60
N LEU A 281 14.57 14.90 6.68
CA LEU A 281 15.48 15.49 5.70
C LEU A 281 14.77 16.46 4.76
N ILE A 282 13.57 16.14 4.30
CA ILE A 282 12.73 17.04 3.49
C ILE A 282 12.36 18.29 4.32
N ALA A 283 11.99 18.11 5.58
CA ALA A 283 11.65 19.24 6.45
C ALA A 283 12.85 20.15 6.70
N ILE A 284 14.05 19.61 6.94
CA ILE A 284 15.29 20.39 7.10
C ILE A 284 15.56 21.22 5.84
N GLU A 285 15.41 20.63 4.65
CA GLU A 285 15.60 21.35 3.39
C GLU A 285 14.64 22.53 3.24
N ILE A 286 13.37 22.34 3.60
CA ILE A 286 12.35 23.40 3.44
C ILE A 286 12.51 24.51 4.47
N PHE A 287 12.80 24.18 5.73
CA PHE A 287 12.76 25.14 6.84
C PHE A 287 14.12 25.70 7.24
N VAL A 288 15.23 24.98 6.97
CA VAL A 288 16.57 25.34 7.45
C VAL A 288 17.53 25.74 6.32
N LEU A 289 17.48 25.03 5.19
CA LEU A 289 18.38 25.22 4.07
C LEU A 289 17.61 25.87 2.91
N PRO A 290 17.79 27.18 2.65
CA PRO A 290 17.10 27.83 1.54
C PRO A 290 17.68 27.36 0.19
N GLY A 291 16.98 26.47 -0.49
CA GLY A 291 17.35 25.91 -1.79
C GLY A 291 17.06 24.41 -1.86
N PHE A 292 16.88 23.86 -3.07
CA PHE A 292 16.68 22.41 -3.25
C PHE A 292 18.05 21.74 -3.39
N GLY A 293 18.58 21.21 -2.28
CA GLY A 293 19.93 20.68 -2.18
C GLY A 293 19.98 19.18 -1.82
N VAL A 294 21.08 18.77 -1.22
CA VAL A 294 21.38 17.35 -0.90
C VAL A 294 20.37 16.74 0.07
N CYS A 295 19.92 17.51 1.08
CA CYS A 295 18.96 17.00 2.07
C CYS A 295 17.58 16.71 1.44
N GLY A 296 17.10 17.59 0.54
CA GLY A 296 15.82 17.39 -0.13
C GLY A 296 15.84 16.16 -1.06
N ILE A 297 16.90 16.03 -1.87
CA ILE A 297 17.05 14.89 -2.77
C ILE A 297 17.17 13.58 -1.99
N SER A 298 18.05 13.54 -0.97
CA SER A 298 18.24 12.34 -0.16
C SER A 298 16.98 11.99 0.65
N GLY A 299 16.23 12.99 1.11
CA GLY A 299 14.95 12.80 1.79
C GLY A 299 13.89 12.18 0.89
N ILE A 300 13.75 12.67 -0.36
CA ILE A 300 12.83 12.07 -1.34
C ILE A 300 13.24 10.63 -1.66
N ILE A 301 14.53 10.38 -1.88
CA ILE A 301 15.03 9.02 -2.13
C ILE A 301 14.71 8.11 -0.95
N ALA A 302 14.96 8.55 0.29
CA ALA A 302 14.67 7.78 1.49
C ALA A 302 13.17 7.43 1.61
N VAL A 303 12.27 8.39 1.36
CA VAL A 303 10.81 8.15 1.36
C VAL A 303 10.42 7.14 0.27
N VAL A 304 10.88 7.34 -0.96
CA VAL A 304 10.55 6.44 -2.08
C VAL A 304 11.06 5.02 -1.83
N VAL A 305 12.29 4.91 -1.35
CA VAL A 305 12.91 3.62 -1.01
C VAL A 305 12.15 2.95 0.13
N SER A 306 11.86 3.66 1.22
CA SER A 306 11.08 3.12 2.35
C SER A 306 9.71 2.58 1.90
N LEU A 307 8.96 3.35 1.10
CA LEU A 307 7.67 2.91 0.58
C LEU A 307 7.79 1.69 -0.34
N ALA A 308 8.85 1.61 -1.15
CA ALA A 308 9.09 0.46 -2.00
C ALA A 308 9.48 -0.79 -1.20
N PHE A 309 10.33 -0.64 -0.17
CA PHE A 309 10.76 -1.76 0.67
C PHE A 309 9.61 -2.31 1.53
N ALA A 310 8.73 -1.47 2.03
CA ALA A 310 7.54 -1.91 2.75
C ALA A 310 6.56 -2.78 1.92
N MET A 311 6.77 -2.87 0.60
CA MET A 311 6.05 -3.77 -0.29
C MET A 311 6.80 -5.09 -0.59
N ILE A 312 8.01 -5.26 -0.07
CA ILE A 312 8.89 -6.40 -0.37
C ILE A 312 9.16 -7.14 0.92
N ASP A 313 9.17 -8.47 0.86
CA ASP A 313 9.67 -9.26 1.98
C ASP A 313 11.20 -9.09 2.08
N ASN A 314 11.69 -8.70 3.26
CA ASN A 314 13.11 -8.51 3.50
C ASN A 314 13.94 -9.77 3.26
N ALA A 315 13.35 -10.95 3.36
CA ALA A 315 14.00 -12.22 3.03
C ALA A 315 14.37 -12.35 1.54
N GLU A 316 13.69 -11.64 0.64
CA GLU A 316 14.03 -11.62 -0.79
C GLU A 316 15.24 -10.73 -1.10
N LEU A 317 15.47 -9.69 -0.29
CA LEU A 317 16.50 -8.70 -0.53
C LEU A 317 17.88 -9.16 -0.05
N PHE A 318 17.91 -9.81 1.11
CA PHE A 318 19.15 -10.25 1.74
C PHE A 318 19.37 -11.74 1.50
N ARG A 319 20.11 -12.05 0.44
CA ARG A 319 20.48 -13.42 0.14
C ARG A 319 21.53 -13.93 1.13
N TRP A 320 21.46 -15.21 1.42
CA TRP A 320 22.42 -15.94 2.26
C TRP A 320 23.89 -15.83 1.79
N ASP A 321 24.13 -15.48 0.52
CA ASP A 321 25.46 -15.25 -0.07
C ASP A 321 25.98 -13.82 0.10
N GLY A 322 25.23 -12.95 0.80
CA GLY A 322 25.59 -11.54 1.01
C GLY A 322 25.38 -10.65 -0.24
N SER A 323 24.83 -11.18 -1.33
CA SER A 323 24.48 -10.37 -2.50
C SER A 323 23.08 -9.78 -2.36
N ILE A 324 22.92 -8.51 -2.75
CA ILE A 324 21.62 -7.83 -2.81
C ILE A 324 21.04 -8.05 -4.22
N ASP A 325 19.90 -8.71 -4.34
CA ASP A 325 19.18 -8.79 -5.61
C ASP A 325 18.25 -7.59 -5.75
N LEU A 326 18.56 -6.72 -6.70
CA LEU A 326 17.77 -5.52 -6.96
C LEU A 326 16.52 -5.78 -7.82
N LYS A 327 16.36 -6.98 -8.37
CA LYS A 327 15.20 -7.28 -9.25
C LYS A 327 13.86 -7.20 -8.53
N PRO A 328 13.68 -7.70 -7.28
CA PRO A 328 12.43 -7.56 -6.55
C PRO A 328 12.02 -6.11 -6.29
N ILE A 329 12.98 -5.17 -6.33
CA ILE A 329 12.74 -3.75 -6.07
C ILE A 329 12.11 -3.04 -7.27
N ILE A 330 12.31 -3.52 -8.49
CA ILE A 330 11.92 -2.79 -9.71
C ILE A 330 10.41 -2.58 -9.78
N GLN A 331 9.62 -3.59 -9.47
CA GLN A 331 8.15 -3.48 -9.53
C GLN A 331 7.59 -2.58 -8.41
N PRO A 332 7.88 -2.79 -7.12
CA PRO A 332 7.45 -1.88 -6.06
C PRO A 332 7.90 -0.44 -6.31
N LEU A 333 9.14 -0.25 -6.74
CA LEU A 333 9.64 1.08 -7.09
C LEU A 333 8.85 1.70 -8.25
N GLY A 334 8.51 0.91 -9.27
CA GLY A 334 7.64 1.34 -10.37
C GLY A 334 6.24 1.74 -9.88
N ILE A 335 5.64 0.97 -8.99
CA ILE A 335 4.34 1.28 -8.37
C ILE A 335 4.42 2.57 -7.55
N VAL A 336 5.47 2.75 -6.73
CA VAL A 336 5.69 3.97 -5.95
C VAL A 336 5.83 5.18 -6.84
N ILE A 337 6.67 5.11 -7.88
CA ILE A 337 6.90 6.21 -8.81
C ILE A 337 5.61 6.55 -9.58
N LEU A 338 4.87 5.55 -10.06
CA LEU A 338 3.61 5.75 -10.76
C LEU A 338 2.54 6.37 -9.87
N SER A 339 2.41 5.84 -8.64
CA SER A 339 1.49 6.39 -7.63
C SER A 339 1.87 7.80 -7.23
N ALA A 340 3.16 8.09 -7.08
CA ALA A 340 3.67 9.43 -6.79
C ALA A 340 3.37 10.40 -7.95
N ALA A 341 3.58 9.99 -9.20
CA ALA A 341 3.24 10.78 -10.37
C ALA A 341 1.72 11.05 -10.41
N ALA A 342 0.89 10.02 -10.24
CA ALA A 342 -0.56 10.15 -10.18
C ALA A 342 -1.01 11.09 -9.05
N ALA A 343 -0.38 10.99 -7.87
CA ALA A 343 -0.65 11.88 -6.73
C ALA A 343 -0.31 13.33 -7.05
N VAL A 344 0.84 13.61 -7.65
CA VAL A 344 1.26 14.96 -8.03
C VAL A 344 0.31 15.56 -9.08
N PHE A 345 0.04 14.83 -10.17
CA PHE A 345 -0.87 15.29 -11.21
C PHE A 345 -2.30 15.47 -10.68
N GLY A 346 -2.78 14.50 -9.91
CA GLY A 346 -4.10 14.55 -9.26
C GLY A 346 -4.21 15.73 -8.28
N SER A 347 -3.18 15.98 -7.49
CA SER A 347 -3.13 17.11 -6.55
C SER A 347 -3.16 18.45 -7.28
N VAL A 348 -2.38 18.62 -8.35
CA VAL A 348 -2.40 19.84 -9.18
C VAL A 348 -3.77 20.07 -9.80
N TRP A 349 -4.39 18.99 -10.34
CA TRP A 349 -5.73 19.07 -10.92
C TRP A 349 -6.77 19.41 -9.86
N LEU A 350 -6.73 18.73 -8.71
CA LEU A 350 -7.65 18.94 -7.59
C LEU A 350 -7.54 20.37 -7.04
N VAL A 351 -6.33 20.84 -6.81
CA VAL A 351 -6.06 22.20 -6.34
C VAL A 351 -6.63 23.21 -7.32
N LYS A 352 -6.37 23.08 -8.64
CA LYS A 352 -6.96 23.97 -9.66
C LYS A 352 -8.48 23.95 -9.63
N LYS A 353 -9.10 22.76 -9.46
CA LYS A 353 -10.56 22.62 -9.41
C LYS A 353 -11.14 23.23 -8.13
N LEU A 354 -10.49 23.01 -6.98
CA LEU A 354 -10.92 23.57 -5.69
C LEU A 354 -10.84 25.11 -5.66
N TYR A 355 -9.76 25.68 -6.21
CA TYR A 355 -9.64 27.14 -6.35
C TYR A 355 -10.63 27.75 -7.35
N ALA A 356 -11.11 26.94 -8.29
CA ALA A 356 -12.18 27.40 -9.22
C ALA A 356 -13.57 27.35 -8.60
N THR A 357 -13.78 26.62 -7.51
CA THR A 357 -15.07 26.52 -6.80
C THR A 357 -15.08 27.45 -5.58
N ARG A 358 -16.19 28.19 -5.39
CA ARG A 358 -16.36 29.14 -4.26
C ARG A 358 -16.31 28.51 -2.86
N THR A 359 -16.20 27.21 -2.76
CA THR A 359 -16.22 26.45 -1.49
C THR A 359 -15.04 26.79 -0.57
N PHE A 360 -13.93 27.32 -1.10
CA PHE A 360 -12.71 27.68 -0.37
C PHE A 360 -12.48 29.18 -0.23
N ASP A 361 -13.44 30.04 -0.64
CA ASP A 361 -13.32 31.50 -0.52
C ASP A 361 -13.13 31.96 0.94
N HIS A 362 -13.51 31.13 1.94
CA HIS A 362 -13.27 31.43 3.35
C HIS A 362 -11.86 31.08 3.86
N ILE A 363 -11.10 30.25 3.15
CA ILE A 363 -9.76 29.79 3.55
C ILE A 363 -8.68 30.48 2.70
N ALA A 364 -8.99 30.81 1.45
CA ALA A 364 -8.12 31.65 0.62
C ALA A 364 -8.44 33.12 0.94
N LEU A 365 -7.49 33.83 1.55
CA LEU A 365 -7.51 35.29 1.62
C LEU A 365 -7.47 35.86 0.19
N ARG A 366 -8.61 35.82 -0.49
CA ARG A 366 -8.86 36.69 -1.64
C ARG A 366 -9.11 38.09 -1.09
N GLN A 367 -8.04 38.76 -0.67
CA GLN A 367 -8.05 40.19 -0.54
C GLN A 367 -7.98 40.75 -1.97
N GLU A 368 -9.08 40.68 -2.70
CA GLU A 368 -9.27 41.54 -3.85
C GLU A 368 -9.27 42.96 -3.28
N MET A 369 -8.21 43.73 -3.57
CA MET A 369 -8.20 45.13 -3.33
C MET A 369 -9.26 45.78 -4.24
N LYS A 370 -10.50 45.86 -3.77
CA LYS A 370 -11.58 46.51 -4.50
C LYS A 370 -11.37 48.02 -4.38
N ALA A 371 -11.55 48.69 -5.48
CA ALA A 371 -11.50 50.18 -5.52
C ALA A 371 -12.50 50.81 -4.52
N ASP A 372 -13.62 50.11 -4.23
CA ASP A 372 -14.64 50.52 -3.26
C ASP A 372 -14.14 50.50 -1.80
N ASP A 373 -13.08 49.72 -1.48
CA ASP A 373 -12.44 49.65 -0.14
C ASP A 373 -11.30 50.68 0.03
N GLY A 374 -11.17 51.66 -0.89
CA GLY A 374 -10.19 52.73 -0.78
C GLY A 374 -8.80 52.41 -1.33
N PHE A 375 -8.59 51.25 -1.88
CA PHE A 375 -7.35 50.88 -2.58
C PHE A 375 -7.42 51.30 -4.04
N THR A 376 -7.21 52.59 -4.31
CA THR A 376 -6.99 53.12 -5.66
C THR A 376 -5.52 52.91 -6.04
N GLY A 377 -5.22 51.79 -6.70
CA GLY A 377 -3.99 51.69 -7.48
C GLY A 377 -4.13 52.62 -8.69
N VAL A 378 -3.24 53.59 -8.82
CA VAL A 378 -3.13 54.55 -9.91
C VAL A 378 -4.47 55.20 -10.29
N VAL A 379 -4.63 56.47 -9.98
CA VAL A 379 -5.79 57.28 -10.41
C VAL A 379 -5.84 57.23 -11.93
N SER A 380 -6.76 56.41 -12.48
CA SER A 380 -7.01 56.40 -13.91
C SER A 380 -7.75 57.67 -14.32
N GLY A 381 -7.34 58.30 -15.41
CA GLY A 381 -7.99 59.51 -15.93
C GLY A 381 -7.20 60.79 -15.73
N LEU A 382 -5.95 60.73 -15.28
CA LEU A 382 -5.08 61.91 -15.19
C LEU A 382 -4.67 62.44 -16.57
N GLU A 383 -4.80 61.62 -17.62
CA GLU A 383 -4.51 62.05 -18.98
C GLU A 383 -5.48 63.15 -19.48
N SER A 384 -6.69 63.18 -18.96
CA SER A 384 -7.67 64.21 -19.30
C SER A 384 -7.31 65.59 -18.76
N LEU A 385 -6.41 65.64 -17.76
CA LEU A 385 -5.96 66.91 -17.14
C LEU A 385 -4.81 67.58 -17.90
N VAL A 386 -4.25 66.90 -18.92
CA VAL A 386 -3.17 67.46 -19.73
C VAL A 386 -3.67 68.69 -20.50
N GLY A 387 -3.03 69.83 -20.25
CA GLY A 387 -3.41 71.10 -20.81
C GLY A 387 -4.25 71.98 -19.86
N GLU A 388 -4.78 71.40 -18.78
CA GLU A 388 -5.53 72.14 -17.76
C GLU A 388 -4.62 72.92 -16.82
N THR A 389 -5.19 73.98 -16.19
CA THR A 389 -4.52 74.79 -15.16
C THR A 389 -4.89 74.22 -13.78
N VAL A 390 -3.91 73.98 -12.93
CA VAL A 390 -4.08 73.51 -11.57
C VAL A 390 -3.44 74.40 -10.55
N THR A 391 -3.99 74.44 -9.36
CA THR A 391 -3.47 75.34 -8.30
C THR A 391 -2.61 74.54 -7.31
N VAL A 392 -1.44 75.07 -6.95
CA VAL A 392 -0.55 74.39 -5.99
C VAL A 392 -1.21 74.39 -4.62
N PHE A 393 -1.41 73.16 -4.10
CA PHE A 393 -2.01 72.89 -2.78
C PHE A 393 -0.95 72.80 -1.68
N THR A 394 0.19 72.19 -1.97
CA THR A 394 1.38 72.17 -1.09
C THR A 394 2.59 72.60 -1.90
N ASP A 395 3.54 73.28 -1.28
CA ASP A 395 4.78 73.64 -1.97
C ASP A 395 5.40 72.52 -2.76
N LEU A 396 5.74 72.77 -4.04
CA LEU A 396 6.43 71.83 -4.89
C LEU A 396 7.95 72.01 -4.86
N ARG A 397 8.75 70.96 -4.48
CA ARG A 397 10.25 71.01 -4.39
C ARG A 397 10.86 69.67 -4.81
N PRO A 398 10.97 69.25 -6.04
CA PRO A 398 10.13 69.56 -7.20
C PRO A 398 8.76 68.90 -7.17
N GLY A 399 8.52 67.96 -6.21
CA GLY A 399 7.25 67.28 -6.02
C GLY A 399 6.40 67.83 -4.89
N GLY A 400 5.08 67.68 -4.99
CA GLY A 400 4.09 68.15 -4.03
C GLY A 400 2.68 67.73 -4.49
N LYS A 401 1.68 68.56 -4.06
CA LYS A 401 0.28 68.32 -4.42
C LYS A 401 -0.33 69.56 -5.06
N VAL A 402 -1.13 69.28 -6.10
CA VAL A 402 -1.93 70.36 -6.77
C VAL A 402 -3.41 70.03 -6.62
N LYS A 403 -4.23 71.07 -6.69
CA LYS A 403 -5.68 70.99 -6.67
C LYS A 403 -6.24 71.34 -8.03
N THR A 404 -7.08 70.45 -8.60
CA THR A 404 -7.83 70.75 -9.83
C THR A 404 -9.04 71.63 -9.55
N ASP A 405 -9.64 72.20 -10.58
CA ASP A 405 -10.86 72.98 -10.46
C ASP A 405 -12.04 72.24 -9.88
N ASP A 406 -12.10 70.93 -10.11
CA ASP A 406 -13.07 69.96 -9.52
C ASP A 406 -12.81 69.66 -8.03
N GLY A 407 -11.77 70.25 -7.44
CA GLY A 407 -11.44 70.07 -6.04
C GLY A 407 -10.60 68.82 -5.68
N LYS A 408 -10.23 68.02 -6.65
CA LYS A 408 -9.39 66.81 -6.43
C LYS A 408 -7.93 67.20 -6.15
N ILE A 409 -7.31 66.53 -5.18
CA ILE A 409 -5.92 66.74 -4.84
C ILE A 409 -5.08 65.63 -5.46
N ILE A 410 -4.08 65.98 -6.28
CA ILE A 410 -3.30 65.06 -7.09
C ILE A 410 -1.81 65.33 -6.84
N GLU A 411 -0.98 64.26 -6.88
CA GLU A 411 0.47 64.43 -6.84
C GLU A 411 0.98 65.09 -8.12
N ALA A 412 1.80 66.14 -7.94
CA ALA A 412 2.39 66.84 -9.04
C ALA A 412 3.89 67.01 -8.87
N THR A 413 4.60 67.12 -9.99
CA THR A 413 6.04 67.39 -10.04
C THR A 413 6.31 68.39 -11.10
N LEU A 414 7.19 69.36 -10.82
CA LEU A 414 7.65 70.32 -11.82
C LEU A 414 8.59 69.61 -12.82
N LYS A 415 8.22 69.61 -14.12
CA LYS A 415 8.92 68.88 -15.16
C LYS A 415 10.36 69.35 -15.38
N PHE A 416 10.61 70.63 -15.24
CA PHE A 416 11.94 71.25 -15.45
C PHE A 416 12.65 71.58 -14.13
N GLY A 417 12.18 70.99 -13.02
CA GLY A 417 12.70 71.29 -11.67
C GLY A 417 12.28 72.73 -11.22
N GLY A 418 12.74 73.12 -10.03
CA GLY A 418 12.44 74.39 -9.45
C GLY A 418 11.52 74.31 -8.25
N PHE A 419 10.89 75.47 -7.89
CA PHE A 419 10.04 75.64 -6.74
C PHE A 419 8.75 76.34 -7.15
N ALA A 420 7.62 75.85 -6.65
CA ALA A 420 6.34 76.59 -6.77
C ALA A 420 5.68 76.65 -5.38
N SER A 421 5.24 77.90 -5.00
CA SER A 421 4.60 78.08 -3.71
C SER A 421 3.13 77.77 -3.73
N LYS A 422 2.57 77.44 -2.57
CA LYS A 422 1.15 77.28 -2.38
C LYS A 422 0.34 78.42 -2.92
N GLY A 423 -0.65 78.16 -3.75
CA GLY A 423 -1.54 79.13 -4.40
C GLY A 423 -1.09 79.56 -5.79
N GLU A 424 0.09 79.21 -6.28
CA GLU A 424 0.51 79.45 -7.67
C GLU A 424 -0.28 78.59 -8.65
N SER A 425 -0.55 79.12 -9.83
CA SER A 425 -1.19 78.37 -10.92
C SER A 425 -0.15 77.76 -11.83
N LEU A 426 -0.34 76.43 -12.16
CA LEU A 426 0.57 75.71 -13.00
C LEU A 426 -0.24 75.06 -14.12
N LYS A 427 0.42 74.85 -15.26
CA LYS A 427 -0.16 74.03 -16.39
C LYS A 427 0.30 72.68 -16.38
N VAL A 428 -0.62 71.70 -16.51
CA VAL A 428 -0.29 70.26 -16.63
C VAL A 428 0.20 69.97 -18.04
N ILE A 429 1.40 69.40 -18.16
CA ILE A 429 2.04 69.09 -19.46
C ILE A 429 1.90 67.62 -19.79
N SER A 430 2.07 66.74 -18.80
CA SER A 430 1.92 65.28 -18.99
C SER A 430 1.44 64.61 -17.69
N ALA A 431 0.85 63.42 -17.82
CA ALA A 431 0.42 62.57 -16.71
C ALA A 431 1.01 61.18 -16.89
N GLU A 432 1.77 60.68 -15.91
CA GLU A 432 2.42 59.39 -15.92
C GLU A 432 2.43 58.75 -14.51
N GLN A 433 2.21 57.48 -14.40
CA GLN A 433 2.34 56.72 -13.16
C GLN A 433 1.57 57.28 -11.95
N GLY A 434 0.38 57.88 -12.15
CA GLY A 434 -0.47 58.34 -11.07
C GLY A 434 -0.13 59.77 -10.57
N ARG A 435 0.74 60.54 -11.24
CA ARG A 435 1.09 61.92 -10.95
C ARG A 435 1.06 62.80 -12.21
N VAL A 436 0.90 64.08 -12.02
CA VAL A 436 0.94 65.03 -13.12
C VAL A 436 2.25 65.82 -13.11
N TYR A 437 2.76 66.09 -14.30
CA TYR A 437 3.92 66.93 -14.49
C TYR A 437 3.46 68.32 -14.95
N CYS A 438 3.88 69.34 -14.21
CA CYS A 438 3.42 70.63 -14.40
C CYS A 438 4.57 71.62 -14.77
N GLU A 439 4.22 72.75 -15.40
CA GLU A 439 5.11 73.90 -15.73
C GLU A 439 4.48 75.18 -15.21
N LYS A 440 5.33 76.14 -14.86
CA LYS A 440 4.87 77.52 -14.47
C LYS A 440 4.28 78.18 -15.69
N LEU A 441 3.16 78.92 -15.47
CA LEU A 441 2.50 79.70 -16.48
C LEU A 441 3.29 80.98 -16.77
#